data_f4c1c036c1eb3ced7d12b41fc1c372fe
#
_entry.id   f4c1c036c1eb3ced7d12b41fc1c372fe
#
_cell.length_a   1.000
_cell.length_b   1.000
_cell.length_c   1.000
_cell.angle_alpha   90.00
_cell.angle_beta   90.00
_cell.angle_gamma   90.00
#
_symmetry.space_group_name_H-M   'P 1'
#
loop_
_entity.id
_entity.type
_entity.pdbx_description
1 polymer ?
#
loop_
_entity_poly.entity_id
_entity_poly.type
_entity_poly.pdbx_seq_one_letter_code
_entity_poly.pdbx_strand_id
1 'polypeptide(L)'
;MSWMYVMPCANAVAAMRKHLDLVAGEGRACTELMRAMDGRVSLKTGAEAVFVAMIPDRKLGLAMKIEDGNSRASEAFLVGLLTQLGVLDAAHPMAQKRLPAPQINWRGYNTGELRLADGVL
;
A
#
# COMPACT_ATOMS: atom_id res chain seq x y z
N MET A 1 12.91 -12.21 -21.48
CA MET A 1 12.71 -12.88 -20.17
C MET A 1 12.30 -14.32 -20.41
N SER A 2 12.95 -15.28 -19.76
CA SER A 2 12.64 -16.69 -19.93
C SER A 2 11.25 -17.02 -19.38
N TRP A 3 10.46 -17.80 -20.10
CA TRP A 3 9.14 -18.32 -19.67
C TRP A 3 9.20 -19.04 -18.31
N MET A 4 10.35 -19.57 -17.95
CA MET A 4 10.60 -20.27 -16.68
C MET A 4 10.39 -19.37 -15.44
N TYR A 5 10.54 -18.06 -15.57
CA TYR A 5 10.35 -17.10 -14.46
C TYR A 5 9.01 -16.37 -14.48
N VAL A 6 8.34 -16.32 -15.63
CA VAL A 6 7.06 -15.59 -15.77
C VAL A 6 5.92 -16.30 -15.03
N MET A 7 5.81 -17.62 -15.19
CA MET A 7 4.74 -18.41 -14.56
C MET A 7 4.83 -18.43 -13.03
N PRO A 8 6.01 -18.67 -12.41
CA PRO A 8 6.13 -18.59 -10.95
C PRO A 8 5.80 -17.23 -10.39
N CYS A 9 6.22 -16.14 -11.02
CA CYS A 9 5.89 -14.78 -10.59
C CYS A 9 4.38 -14.50 -10.68
N ALA A 10 3.73 -14.89 -11.77
CA ALA A 10 2.28 -14.75 -11.94
C ALA A 10 1.51 -15.55 -10.88
N ASN A 11 1.96 -16.75 -10.57
CA ASN A 11 1.37 -17.60 -9.54
C ASN A 11 1.55 -16.98 -8.14
N ALA A 12 2.71 -16.42 -7.84
CA ALA A 12 2.96 -15.74 -6.57
C ALA A 12 2.03 -14.53 -6.39
N VAL A 13 1.89 -13.69 -7.40
CA VAL A 13 0.97 -12.54 -7.38
C VAL A 13 -0.47 -12.99 -7.20
N ALA A 14 -0.91 -14.03 -7.92
CA ALA A 14 -2.25 -14.59 -7.80
C ALA A 14 -2.50 -15.15 -6.39
N ALA A 15 -1.54 -15.86 -5.81
CA ALA A 15 -1.64 -16.40 -4.45
C ALA A 15 -1.74 -15.29 -3.41
N MET A 16 -0.95 -14.24 -3.50
CA MET A 16 -1.03 -13.08 -2.62
C MET A 16 -2.40 -12.41 -2.68
N ARG A 17 -2.96 -12.24 -3.86
CA ARG A 17 -4.29 -11.66 -4.08
C ARG A 17 -5.41 -12.52 -3.53
N LYS A 18 -5.27 -13.83 -3.60
CA LYS A 18 -6.26 -14.80 -3.11
C LYS A 18 -6.20 -14.99 -1.59
N HIS A 19 -5.00 -14.92 -1.01
CA HIS A 19 -4.75 -15.16 0.41
C HIS A 19 -4.07 -13.94 1.05
N LEU A 20 -4.71 -12.78 0.89
CA LEU A 20 -4.13 -11.49 1.28
C LEU A 20 -3.84 -11.36 2.78
N ASP A 21 -4.61 -12.04 3.62
CA ASP A 21 -4.42 -12.12 5.08
C ASP A 21 -3.11 -12.83 5.47
N LEU A 22 -2.65 -13.76 4.64
CA LEU A 22 -1.39 -14.48 4.87
C LEU A 22 -0.15 -13.67 4.44
N VAL A 23 -0.33 -12.59 3.69
CA VAL A 23 0.80 -11.77 3.22
C VAL A 23 1.45 -10.97 4.36
N ALA A 24 0.65 -10.40 5.24
CA ALA A 24 1.13 -9.55 6.33
C ALA A 24 0.38 -9.73 7.65
N GLY A 25 -0.76 -10.42 7.65
CA GLY A 25 -1.64 -10.60 8.82
C GLY A 25 -2.69 -9.49 8.96
N GLU A 26 -3.64 -9.71 9.83
CA GLU A 26 -4.73 -8.76 10.09
C GLU A 26 -4.21 -7.46 10.73
N GLY A 27 -4.90 -6.36 10.42
CA GLY A 27 -4.55 -5.03 10.91
C GLY A 27 -3.35 -4.37 10.22
N ARG A 28 -2.67 -5.08 9.33
CA ARG A 28 -1.53 -4.55 8.57
C ARG A 28 -1.99 -3.86 7.29
N ALA A 29 -1.24 -2.83 6.88
CA ALA A 29 -1.57 -2.04 5.69
C ALA A 29 -1.72 -2.89 4.42
N CYS A 30 -0.85 -3.87 4.20
CA CYS A 30 -0.96 -4.76 3.05
C CYS A 30 -2.31 -5.46 3.00
N THR A 31 -2.72 -6.09 4.10
CA THR A 31 -3.97 -6.84 4.20
C THR A 31 -5.19 -5.93 4.05
N GLU A 32 -5.21 -4.82 4.79
CA GLU A 32 -6.34 -3.88 4.76
C GLU A 32 -6.52 -3.21 3.40
N LEU A 33 -5.44 -2.76 2.77
CA LEU A 33 -5.49 -2.10 1.46
C LEU A 33 -5.76 -3.08 0.32
N MET A 34 -5.17 -4.28 0.34
CA MET A 34 -5.50 -5.32 -0.65
C MET A 34 -6.97 -5.71 -0.58
N ARG A 35 -7.53 -5.81 0.62
CA ARG A 35 -8.96 -6.07 0.83
C ARG A 35 -9.82 -4.91 0.32
N ALA A 36 -9.42 -3.66 0.58
CA ALA A 36 -10.10 -2.46 0.09
C ALA A 36 -10.13 -2.37 -1.45
N MET A 37 -9.19 -3.00 -2.12
CA MET A 37 -9.10 -3.09 -3.59
C MET A 37 -9.64 -4.41 -4.14
N ASP A 38 -10.40 -5.17 -3.36
CA ASP A 38 -11.00 -6.46 -3.76
C ASP A 38 -9.97 -7.47 -4.29
N GLY A 39 -8.75 -7.46 -3.76
CA GLY A 39 -7.68 -8.36 -4.19
C GLY A 39 -7.18 -8.12 -5.62
N ARG A 40 -7.49 -6.97 -6.23
CA ARG A 40 -7.02 -6.65 -7.60
C ARG A 40 -5.55 -6.27 -7.65
N VAL A 41 -4.98 -5.86 -6.53
CA VAL A 41 -3.60 -5.41 -6.37
C VAL A 41 -2.91 -6.27 -5.33
N SER A 42 -1.66 -6.66 -5.57
CA SER A 42 -0.82 -7.29 -4.56
C SER A 42 0.10 -6.24 -3.94
N LEU A 43 0.14 -6.20 -2.63
CA LEU A 43 1.01 -5.31 -1.85
C LEU A 43 1.94 -6.10 -0.96
N LYS A 44 3.17 -5.65 -0.83
CA LYS A 44 4.10 -6.18 0.16
C LYS A 44 4.97 -5.06 0.73
N THR A 45 4.96 -4.96 2.04
CA THR A 45 5.89 -4.12 2.79
C THR A 45 7.21 -4.85 3.01
N GLY A 46 8.30 -4.12 2.98
CA GLY A 46 9.62 -4.57 3.41
C GLY A 46 10.12 -3.77 4.63
N ALA A 47 11.32 -4.07 5.09
CA ALA A 47 11.98 -3.29 6.13
C ALA A 47 12.24 -1.85 5.66
N GLU A 48 12.38 -0.93 6.63
CA GLU A 48 12.78 0.46 6.38
C GLU A 48 11.86 1.22 5.41
N ALA A 49 10.56 1.04 5.58
CA ALA A 49 9.52 1.71 4.79
C ALA A 49 9.59 1.47 3.28
N VAL A 50 9.96 0.26 2.89
CA VAL A 50 9.83 -0.21 1.50
C VAL A 50 8.43 -0.74 1.28
N PHE A 51 7.82 -0.40 0.15
CA PHE A 51 6.62 -1.06 -0.37
C PHE A 51 6.80 -1.42 -1.84
N VAL A 52 6.23 -2.55 -2.22
CA VAL A 52 6.03 -2.91 -3.62
C VAL A 52 4.55 -3.18 -3.87
N ALA A 53 4.10 -2.86 -5.06
CA ALA A 53 2.76 -3.14 -5.53
C ALA A 53 2.81 -3.76 -6.94
N MET A 54 1.97 -4.75 -7.17
CA MET A 54 1.74 -5.32 -8.49
C MET A 54 0.27 -5.10 -8.85
N ILE A 55 0.05 -4.44 -9.97
CA ILE A 55 -1.27 -4.05 -10.49
C ILE A 55 -1.47 -4.76 -11.84
N PRO A 56 -1.88 -6.03 -11.86
CA PRO A 56 -1.91 -6.82 -13.09
C PRO A 56 -2.81 -6.23 -14.18
N ASP A 57 -3.97 -5.68 -13.78
CA ASP A 57 -4.92 -5.08 -14.72
C ASP A 57 -4.34 -3.90 -15.50
N ARG A 58 -3.31 -3.26 -14.95
CA ARG A 58 -2.58 -2.17 -15.60
C ARG A 58 -1.21 -2.58 -16.13
N LYS A 59 -0.82 -3.84 -15.95
CA LYS A 59 0.53 -4.34 -16.27
C LYS A 59 1.62 -3.48 -15.63
N LEU A 60 1.36 -3.02 -14.39
CA LEU A 60 2.21 -2.07 -13.69
C LEU A 60 2.77 -2.70 -12.41
N GLY A 61 4.07 -2.56 -12.21
CA GLY A 61 4.77 -2.77 -10.96
C GLY A 61 5.19 -1.43 -10.38
N LEU A 62 5.08 -1.29 -9.07
CA LEU A 62 5.46 -0.10 -8.34
C LEU A 62 6.39 -0.51 -7.19
N ALA A 63 7.42 0.28 -6.96
CA ALA A 63 8.29 0.15 -5.79
C ALA A 63 8.57 1.54 -5.22
N MET A 64 8.55 1.64 -3.90
CA MET A 64 8.85 2.88 -3.20
C MET A 64 9.67 2.63 -1.94
N LYS A 65 10.45 3.61 -1.55
CA LYS A 65 11.25 3.66 -0.33
C LYS A 65 11.12 5.04 0.30
N ILE A 66 10.83 5.08 1.60
CA ILE A 66 10.87 6.33 2.37
C ILE A 66 12.20 6.40 3.11
N GLU A 67 12.88 7.53 2.98
CA GLU A 67 14.26 7.70 3.44
C GLU A 67 14.40 7.52 4.95
N ASP A 68 13.46 8.06 5.74
CA ASP A 68 13.46 7.95 7.20
C ASP A 68 13.11 6.55 7.75
N GLY A 69 12.70 5.63 6.87
CA GLY A 69 12.32 4.27 7.25
C GLY A 69 10.98 4.15 8.00
N ASN A 70 10.21 5.23 8.14
CA ASN A 70 8.99 5.23 8.93
C ASN A 70 7.78 4.73 8.15
N SER A 71 7.02 3.81 8.75
CA SER A 71 5.84 3.21 8.11
C SER A 71 4.72 4.20 7.87
N ARG A 72 4.53 5.20 8.75
CA ARG A 72 3.46 6.20 8.59
C ARG A 72 3.54 6.93 7.24
N ALA A 73 4.74 7.37 6.87
CA ALA A 73 4.95 8.09 5.61
C ALA A 73 4.80 7.15 4.40
N SER A 74 5.30 5.91 4.51
CA SER A 74 5.19 4.94 3.42
C SER A 74 3.74 4.50 3.18
N GLU A 75 2.97 4.29 4.23
CA GLU A 75 1.55 3.92 4.10
C GLU A 75 0.72 5.07 3.52
N ALA A 76 0.95 6.31 3.96
CA ALA A 76 0.26 7.49 3.43
C ALA A 76 0.60 7.73 1.95
N PHE A 77 1.88 7.67 1.60
CA PHE A 77 2.31 7.86 0.21
C PHE A 77 1.79 6.75 -0.71
N LEU A 78 1.80 5.51 -0.24
CA LEU A 78 1.21 4.37 -0.97
C LEU A 78 -0.28 4.59 -1.26
N VAL A 79 -1.05 5.02 -0.24
CA VAL A 79 -2.48 5.33 -0.42
C VAL A 79 -2.66 6.42 -1.46
N GLY A 80 -1.87 7.49 -1.42
CA GLY A 80 -1.91 8.54 -2.42
C GLY A 80 -1.66 8.03 -3.83
N LEU A 81 -0.61 7.24 -4.03
CA LEU A 81 -0.28 6.64 -5.32
C LEU A 81 -1.41 5.72 -5.85
N LEU A 82 -1.93 4.83 -5.02
CA LEU A 82 -2.98 3.90 -5.41
C LEU A 82 -4.29 4.63 -5.73
N THR A 83 -4.59 5.69 -5.02
CA THR A 83 -5.74 6.56 -5.28
C THR A 83 -5.57 7.31 -6.60
N GLN A 84 -4.41 7.90 -6.84
CA GLN A 84 -4.12 8.61 -8.09
C GLN A 84 -4.16 7.67 -9.29
N LEU A 85 -3.69 6.43 -9.14
CA LEU A 85 -3.80 5.40 -10.16
C LEU A 85 -5.25 4.90 -10.36
N GLY A 86 -6.20 5.32 -9.53
CA GLY A 86 -7.60 4.94 -9.64
C GLY A 86 -7.88 3.48 -9.28
N VAL A 87 -7.00 2.82 -8.54
CA VAL A 87 -7.19 1.43 -8.09
C VAL A 87 -7.70 1.34 -6.65
N LEU A 88 -7.55 2.41 -5.87
CA LEU A 88 -8.06 2.54 -4.50
C LEU A 88 -9.03 3.73 -4.43
N ASP A 89 -10.19 3.52 -3.81
CA ASP A 89 -11.12 4.60 -3.52
C ASP A 89 -10.62 5.42 -2.33
N ALA A 90 -10.40 6.72 -2.54
CA ALA A 90 -9.99 7.65 -1.49
C ALA A 90 -11.00 7.76 -0.34
N ALA A 91 -12.29 7.51 -0.60
CA ALA A 91 -13.34 7.52 0.41
C ALA A 91 -13.39 6.22 1.24
N HIS A 92 -12.68 5.17 0.84
CA HIS A 92 -12.67 3.91 1.57
C HIS A 92 -12.06 4.10 2.98
N PRO A 93 -12.69 3.55 4.05
CA PRO A 93 -12.22 3.75 5.43
C PRO A 93 -10.73 3.37 5.64
N MET A 94 -10.25 2.35 4.95
CA MET A 94 -8.84 1.91 5.07
C MET A 94 -7.87 2.88 4.38
N ALA A 95 -8.31 3.62 3.37
CA ALA A 95 -7.56 4.71 2.78
C ALA A 95 -7.54 5.92 3.73
N GLN A 96 -8.69 6.34 4.22
CA GLN A 96 -8.82 7.47 5.13
C GLN A 96 -8.12 7.29 6.48
N LYS A 97 -7.96 6.05 6.93
CA LYS A 97 -7.17 5.71 8.12
C LYS A 97 -5.70 6.17 7.99
N ARG A 98 -5.21 6.30 6.75
CA ARG A 98 -3.79 6.55 6.44
C ARG A 98 -3.53 7.89 5.75
N LEU A 99 -4.51 8.43 5.04
CA LEU A 99 -4.36 9.68 4.30
C LEU A 99 -5.71 10.38 4.08
N PRO A 100 -5.91 11.59 4.59
CA PRO A 100 -5.08 12.28 5.59
C PRO A 100 -5.18 11.60 6.96
N ALA A 101 -4.11 11.64 7.74
CA ALA A 101 -4.08 10.99 9.05
C ALA A 101 -3.70 11.96 10.17
N PRO A 102 -4.50 12.06 11.25
CA PRO A 102 -4.14 12.88 12.40
C PRO A 102 -2.90 12.31 13.09
N GLN A 103 -2.02 13.19 13.53
CA GLN A 103 -0.83 12.82 14.29
C GLN A 103 -1.12 12.99 15.78
N ILE A 104 -1.37 11.87 16.44
CA ILE A 104 -1.72 11.86 17.87
C ILE A 104 -0.46 11.57 18.70
N ASN A 105 -0.17 12.44 19.66
CA ASN A 105 0.94 12.25 20.58
C ASN A 105 0.60 11.24 21.71
N TRP A 106 1.60 10.92 22.53
CA TRP A 106 1.43 9.98 23.64
C TRP A 106 0.39 10.41 24.69
N ARG A 107 0.04 11.70 24.77
CA ARG A 107 -1.00 12.22 25.65
C ARG A 107 -2.38 12.22 25.00
N GLY A 108 -2.51 11.75 23.76
CA GLY A 108 -3.77 11.71 23.02
C GLY A 108 -4.15 13.04 22.33
N TYR A 109 -3.28 14.05 22.31
CA TYR A 109 -3.55 15.29 21.60
C TYR A 109 -3.20 15.19 20.14
N ASN A 110 -4.05 15.74 19.27
CA ASN A 110 -3.73 15.92 17.88
C ASN A 110 -2.71 17.05 17.72
N THR A 111 -1.52 16.72 17.23
CA THR A 111 -0.40 17.65 17.05
C THR A 111 -0.18 18.04 15.59
N GLY A 112 -0.98 17.52 14.68
CA GLY A 112 -0.87 17.80 13.25
C GLY A 112 -1.57 16.76 12.39
N GLU A 113 -1.39 16.90 11.09
CA GLU A 113 -1.97 16.01 10.09
C GLU A 113 -0.90 15.58 9.09
N LEU A 114 -0.89 14.29 8.79
CA LEU A 114 -0.09 13.74 7.70
C LEU A 114 -0.89 13.84 6.41
N ARG A 115 -0.39 14.61 5.45
CA ARG A 115 -0.96 14.78 4.12
C ARG A 115 0.12 14.79 3.05
N LEU A 116 -0.26 14.55 1.81
CA LEU A 116 0.66 14.74 0.70
C LEU A 116 0.95 16.22 0.49
N ALA A 117 2.19 16.55 0.16
CA ALA A 117 2.53 17.89 -0.28
C ALA A 117 1.95 18.16 -1.67
N ASP A 118 1.68 19.44 -1.93
CA ASP A 118 1.17 19.85 -3.25
C ASP A 118 2.18 19.51 -4.35
N GLY A 119 1.69 18.93 -5.44
CA GLY A 119 2.51 18.58 -6.60
C GLY A 119 3.42 17.37 -6.44
N VAL A 120 3.26 16.56 -5.39
CA VAL A 120 4.05 15.33 -5.19
C VAL A 120 3.56 14.19 -6.08
N LEU A 121 2.29 14.15 -6.40
CA LEU A 121 1.65 13.16 -7.28
C LEU A 121 0.85 13.84 -8.37
#